data_36851271544e6142731fc500b6b7946d
#
_entry.id   36851271544e6142731fc500b6b7946d
#
_cell.length_a   1.000
_cell.length_b   1.000
_cell.length_c   1.000
_cell.angle_alpha   90.00
_cell.angle_beta   90.00
_cell.angle_gamma   90.00
#
_symmetry.space_group_name_H-M   'P 1'
#
loop_
_entity.id
_entity.type
_entity.pdbx_description
1 polymer ?
#
loop_
_entity_poly.entity_id
_entity_poly.type
_entity_poly.pdbx_seq_one_letter_code
_entity_poly.pdbx_strand_id
1 'polypeptide(L)'
;MTTIVAPIPAPTLPLRTYSDADADRGAALPVVCALRRWLWRVAAAVSGGLTVTGRWRVSGGCVVVANHASHADTAVLLAALPSSARPVFAAAADYWFDVPVRRFVATSLAGVLPVTRGGDGAYAELLAAARPALRAGRCVVIYPEGTRSTNGQIGEFHSGAVRLAQECRVPVIPVAVTGTAAVLPKNGRYRRAPMQVRIGEPVDPDRASSSRLRAQIMSLSGADSFGPPALTSN
;
A
#
# COMPACT_ATOMS: atom_id res chain seq x y z
N MET A 1 -8.76 16.70 -47.58
CA MET A 1 -9.78 16.77 -46.53
C MET A 1 -9.45 15.70 -45.46
N THR A 2 -8.80 16.11 -44.40
CA THR A 2 -8.37 15.17 -43.31
C THR A 2 -9.46 15.21 -42.25
N THR A 3 -10.19 14.13 -42.12
CA THR A 3 -11.26 13.97 -41.11
C THR A 3 -10.60 13.77 -39.76
N ILE A 4 -10.69 14.78 -38.88
CA ILE A 4 -10.30 14.69 -37.49
C ILE A 4 -11.38 13.91 -36.75
N VAL A 5 -11.08 12.66 -36.39
CA VAL A 5 -11.93 11.84 -35.52
C VAL A 5 -11.75 12.34 -34.08
N ALA A 6 -12.81 12.85 -33.48
CA ALA A 6 -12.80 13.26 -32.09
C ALA A 6 -12.57 12.06 -31.16
N PRO A 7 -11.79 12.22 -30.08
CA PRO A 7 -11.55 11.13 -29.14
C PRO A 7 -12.87 10.73 -28.45
N ILE A 8 -13.12 9.43 -28.40
CA ILE A 8 -14.26 8.83 -27.68
C ILE A 8 -14.06 9.14 -26.19
N PRO A 9 -15.04 9.79 -25.51
CA PRO A 9 -14.95 10.02 -24.09
C PRO A 9 -14.90 8.68 -23.35
N ALA A 10 -13.95 8.55 -22.40
CA ALA A 10 -13.85 7.39 -21.55
C ALA A 10 -15.18 7.17 -20.79
N PRO A 11 -15.66 5.92 -20.64
CA PRO A 11 -16.91 5.64 -19.93
C PRO A 11 -16.74 6.11 -18.47
N THR A 12 -17.51 7.12 -18.09
CA THR A 12 -17.68 7.52 -16.69
C THR A 12 -18.51 6.44 -16.01
N LEU A 13 -17.83 5.48 -15.38
CA LEU A 13 -18.48 4.57 -14.44
C LEU A 13 -19.09 5.42 -13.32
N PRO A 14 -20.37 5.21 -12.96
CA PRO A 14 -20.97 5.94 -11.84
C PRO A 14 -20.15 5.63 -10.59
N LEU A 15 -19.63 6.67 -9.95
CA LEU A 15 -18.99 6.62 -8.64
C LEU A 15 -19.98 5.97 -7.68
N ARG A 16 -19.75 4.70 -7.38
CA ARG A 16 -20.48 4.02 -6.32
C ARG A 16 -19.99 4.69 -5.03
N THR A 17 -20.82 5.61 -4.50
CA THR A 17 -20.58 6.18 -3.18
C THR A 17 -20.41 5.03 -2.20
N TYR A 18 -19.20 4.87 -1.68
CA TYR A 18 -18.89 3.90 -0.65
C TYR A 18 -19.67 4.33 0.60
N SER A 19 -20.81 3.68 0.84
CA SER A 19 -21.66 4.04 1.97
C SER A 19 -21.02 3.57 3.28
N ASP A 20 -21.32 4.26 4.40
CA ASP A 20 -20.89 3.83 5.73
C ASP A 20 -21.32 2.38 6.01
N ALA A 21 -22.44 1.92 5.43
CA ALA A 21 -22.90 0.55 5.49
C ALA A 21 -22.01 -0.45 4.70
N ASP A 22 -21.30 0.00 3.66
CA ASP A 22 -20.32 -0.84 2.95
C ASP A 22 -18.99 -0.88 3.68
N ALA A 23 -18.63 0.20 4.40
CA ALA A 23 -17.49 0.23 5.32
C ALA A 23 -17.70 -0.76 6.49
N ASP A 24 -18.90 -0.86 6.99
CA ASP A 24 -19.26 -1.73 8.12
C ASP A 24 -19.42 -3.21 7.69
N ARG A 25 -19.95 -3.48 6.49
CA ARG A 25 -19.98 -4.83 5.90
C ARG A 25 -18.61 -5.36 5.51
N GLY A 26 -17.66 -4.47 5.23
CA GLY A 26 -16.24 -4.78 5.07
C GLY A 26 -15.45 -4.72 6.40
N ALA A 27 -16.08 -4.41 7.53
CA ALA A 27 -15.53 -4.57 8.84
C ALA A 27 -15.36 -6.07 9.09
N ALA A 28 -14.31 -6.62 8.48
CA ALA A 28 -13.99 -8.02 8.61
C ALA A 28 -13.95 -8.34 10.10
N LEU A 29 -14.79 -9.26 10.50
CA LEU A 29 -14.78 -9.80 11.86
C LEU A 29 -13.32 -10.08 12.25
N PRO A 30 -12.90 -9.84 13.48
CA PRO A 30 -11.51 -10.07 13.91
C PRO A 30 -10.97 -11.44 13.49
N VAL A 31 -11.84 -12.45 13.48
CA VAL A 31 -11.54 -13.82 13.04
C VAL A 31 -11.17 -13.84 11.54
N VAL A 32 -11.89 -13.11 10.69
CA VAL A 32 -11.60 -13.04 9.24
C VAL A 32 -10.25 -12.36 9.00
N CYS A 33 -9.95 -11.29 9.73
CA CYS A 33 -8.64 -10.63 9.66
C CYS A 33 -7.51 -11.54 10.15
N ALA A 34 -7.74 -12.33 11.20
CA ALA A 34 -6.76 -13.28 11.71
C ALA A 34 -6.53 -14.42 10.72
N LEU A 35 -7.59 -14.99 10.15
CA LEU A 35 -7.51 -16.04 9.14
C LEU A 35 -6.80 -15.54 7.88
N ARG A 36 -7.15 -14.34 7.39
CA ARG A 36 -6.50 -13.70 6.25
C ARG A 36 -5.00 -13.52 6.50
N ARG A 37 -4.63 -12.99 7.68
CA ARG A 37 -3.23 -12.84 8.08
C ARG A 37 -2.51 -14.20 8.10
N TRP A 38 -3.12 -15.21 8.66
CA TRP A 38 -2.55 -16.55 8.72
C TRP A 38 -2.28 -17.12 7.32
N LEU A 39 -3.26 -17.04 6.42
CA LEU A 39 -3.11 -17.48 5.03
C LEU A 39 -1.93 -16.80 4.33
N TRP A 40 -1.82 -15.48 4.47
CA TRP A 40 -0.70 -14.73 3.87
C TRP A 40 0.64 -15.05 4.54
N ARG A 41 0.67 -15.36 5.83
CA ARG A 41 1.90 -15.84 6.49
C ARG A 41 2.33 -17.19 5.96
N VAL A 42 1.41 -18.12 5.76
CA VAL A 42 1.71 -19.42 5.13
C VAL A 42 2.23 -19.21 3.70
N ALA A 43 1.56 -18.38 2.91
CA ALA A 43 2.03 -18.06 1.56
C ALA A 43 3.44 -17.45 1.56
N ALA A 44 3.72 -16.51 2.46
CA ALA A 44 5.05 -15.91 2.60
C ALA A 44 6.12 -16.95 3.04
N ALA A 45 5.79 -17.86 3.96
CA ALA A 45 6.70 -18.92 4.40
C ALA A 45 7.06 -19.84 3.23
N VAL A 46 6.06 -20.25 2.43
CA VAL A 46 6.29 -21.07 1.22
C VAL A 46 7.08 -20.31 0.15
N SER A 47 6.95 -18.98 0.11
CA SER A 47 7.63 -18.12 -0.88
C SER A 47 9.09 -17.78 -0.55
N GLY A 48 9.65 -18.30 0.52
CA GLY A 48 11.05 -18.08 0.91
C GLY A 48 11.23 -17.47 2.30
N GLY A 49 10.13 -17.25 3.01
CA GLY A 49 10.12 -16.75 4.38
C GLY A 49 9.87 -15.24 4.47
N LEU A 50 9.36 -14.84 5.64
CA LEU A 50 9.07 -13.45 5.98
C LEU A 50 9.65 -13.14 7.36
N THR A 51 10.56 -12.17 7.43
CA THR A 51 11.04 -11.58 8.67
C THR A 51 10.31 -10.26 8.92
N VAL A 52 9.77 -10.10 10.12
CA VAL A 52 9.11 -8.86 10.54
C VAL A 52 9.86 -8.29 11.73
N THR A 53 10.32 -7.04 11.62
CA THR A 53 10.99 -6.31 12.69
C THR A 53 10.29 -5.00 12.99
N GLY A 54 10.59 -4.41 14.15
CA GLY A 54 9.85 -3.26 14.67
C GLY A 54 8.63 -3.70 15.49
N ARG A 55 7.94 -2.73 16.11
CA ARG A 55 6.79 -2.99 16.96
C ARG A 55 5.60 -2.18 16.51
N TRP A 56 4.43 -2.80 16.47
CA TRP A 56 3.17 -2.09 16.26
C TRP A 56 2.75 -1.40 17.57
N ARG A 57 2.72 -0.08 17.58
CA ARG A 57 2.46 0.73 18.79
C ARG A 57 1.24 1.64 18.66
N VAL A 58 0.35 1.35 17.72
CA VAL A 58 -0.84 2.18 17.48
C VAL A 58 -2.09 1.39 17.77
N SER A 59 -2.96 2.00 18.57
CA SER A 59 -4.35 1.57 18.78
C SER A 59 -5.26 2.55 18.06
N GLY A 60 -6.15 2.06 17.18
CA GLY A 60 -7.04 2.90 16.39
C GLY A 60 -6.58 3.15 14.96
N GLY A 61 -7.22 4.13 14.31
CA GLY A 61 -6.94 4.46 12.91
C GLY A 61 -5.54 5.02 12.69
N CYS A 62 -4.90 4.62 11.62
CA CYS A 62 -3.59 5.14 11.23
C CYS A 62 -3.37 5.02 9.71
N VAL A 63 -2.46 5.82 9.18
CA VAL A 63 -1.98 5.69 7.81
C VAL A 63 -0.65 4.95 7.83
N VAL A 64 -0.55 3.83 7.14
CA VAL A 64 0.71 3.16 6.86
C VAL A 64 1.24 3.61 5.52
N VAL A 65 2.46 4.08 5.49
CA VAL A 65 3.18 4.47 4.28
C VAL A 65 4.27 3.44 4.02
N ALA A 66 4.25 2.80 2.85
CA ALA A 66 5.21 1.79 2.48
C ALA A 66 5.77 2.02 1.08
N ASN A 67 7.01 1.57 0.82
CA ASN A 67 7.56 1.52 -0.53
C ASN A 67 6.90 0.42 -1.37
N HIS A 68 6.95 0.55 -2.69
CA HIS A 68 6.27 -0.36 -3.62
C HIS A 68 7.19 -0.86 -4.73
N ALA A 69 7.56 -2.12 -4.67
CA ALA A 69 8.45 -2.75 -5.64
C ALA A 69 7.81 -3.96 -6.35
N SER A 70 6.77 -4.57 -5.75
CA SER A 70 6.19 -5.82 -6.24
C SER A 70 4.70 -5.93 -5.91
N HIS A 71 3.98 -6.72 -6.67
CA HIS A 71 2.63 -7.16 -6.29
C HIS A 71 2.60 -7.94 -4.97
N ALA A 72 3.71 -8.59 -4.60
CA ALA A 72 3.83 -9.32 -3.35
C ALA A 72 3.85 -8.40 -2.12
N ASP A 73 4.10 -7.09 -2.25
CA ASP A 73 4.15 -6.15 -1.12
C ASP A 73 2.85 -6.14 -0.31
N THR A 74 1.70 -6.12 -0.99
CA THR A 74 0.39 -6.16 -0.34
C THR A 74 0.18 -7.45 0.45
N ALA A 75 0.53 -8.60 -0.13
CA ALA A 75 0.45 -9.90 0.53
C ALA A 75 1.36 -9.96 1.77
N VAL A 76 2.57 -9.45 1.64
CA VAL A 76 3.57 -9.44 2.72
C VAL A 76 3.16 -8.48 3.84
N LEU A 77 2.60 -7.31 3.53
CA LEU A 77 2.05 -6.40 4.53
C LEU A 77 0.84 -7.00 5.25
N LEU A 78 -0.05 -7.72 4.54
CA LEU A 78 -1.15 -8.46 5.16
C LEU A 78 -0.66 -9.55 6.11
N ALA A 79 0.47 -10.19 5.80
CA ALA A 79 1.11 -11.18 6.66
C ALA A 79 1.81 -10.54 7.88
N ALA A 80 2.40 -9.35 7.70
CA ALA A 80 3.22 -8.67 8.70
C ALA A 80 2.40 -7.89 9.73
N LEU A 81 1.45 -7.06 9.24
CA LEU A 81 0.66 -6.19 10.11
C LEU A 81 -0.27 -6.99 11.03
N PRO A 82 -0.48 -6.55 12.28
CA PRO A 82 -1.37 -7.27 13.19
C PRO A 82 -2.82 -7.26 12.68
N SER A 83 -3.54 -8.35 12.92
CA SER A 83 -4.95 -8.48 12.53
C SER A 83 -5.84 -7.42 13.20
N SER A 84 -5.47 -6.96 14.39
CA SER A 84 -6.15 -5.87 15.11
C SER A 84 -6.10 -4.53 14.38
N ALA A 85 -5.08 -4.30 13.55
CA ALA A 85 -4.98 -3.10 12.72
C ALA A 85 -5.98 -3.11 11.54
N ARG A 86 -6.55 -4.25 11.20
CA ARG A 86 -7.54 -4.43 10.11
C ARG A 86 -7.15 -3.69 8.83
N PRO A 87 -5.98 -3.97 8.24
CA PRO A 87 -5.43 -3.17 7.15
C PRO A 87 -6.32 -3.18 5.91
N VAL A 88 -6.45 -2.01 5.27
CA VAL A 88 -7.04 -1.79 3.96
C VAL A 88 -6.03 -1.03 3.09
N PHE A 89 -6.06 -1.28 1.80
CA PHE A 89 -5.07 -0.76 0.87
C PHE A 89 -5.71 0.23 -0.10
N ALA A 90 -5.23 1.46 -0.12
CA ALA A 90 -5.58 2.41 -1.18
C ALA A 90 -4.90 1.97 -2.48
N ALA A 91 -5.69 1.55 -3.45
CA ALA A 91 -5.16 1.08 -4.72
C ALA A 91 -6.01 1.55 -5.89
N ALA A 92 -5.35 1.71 -7.04
CA ALA A 92 -5.98 2.22 -8.23
C ALA A 92 -7.10 1.30 -8.74
N ALA A 93 -8.27 1.91 -8.92
CA ALA A 93 -9.49 1.19 -9.32
C ALA A 93 -9.36 0.53 -10.70
N ASP A 94 -8.71 1.20 -11.64
CA ASP A 94 -8.46 0.75 -13.01
C ASP A 94 -7.74 -0.61 -13.09
N TYR A 95 -6.85 -0.88 -12.15
CA TYR A 95 -6.07 -2.11 -12.15
C TYR A 95 -6.80 -3.32 -11.51
N TRP A 96 -7.52 -3.08 -10.42
CA TRP A 96 -8.07 -4.15 -9.60
C TRP A 96 -9.49 -4.57 -9.98
N PHE A 97 -10.25 -3.68 -10.61
CA PHE A 97 -11.68 -3.89 -10.83
C PHE A 97 -12.07 -4.27 -12.26
N ASP A 98 -11.13 -4.20 -13.21
CA ASP A 98 -11.38 -4.58 -14.63
C ASP A 98 -11.47 -6.09 -14.86
N VAL A 99 -10.93 -6.90 -13.94
CA VAL A 99 -10.92 -8.36 -14.06
C VAL A 99 -11.64 -8.99 -12.87
N PRO A 100 -12.68 -9.85 -13.07
CA PRO A 100 -13.48 -10.41 -11.98
C PRO A 100 -12.67 -11.13 -10.89
N VAL A 101 -11.65 -11.89 -11.27
CA VAL A 101 -10.78 -12.59 -10.31
C VAL A 101 -9.97 -11.61 -9.48
N ARG A 102 -9.42 -10.54 -10.10
CA ARG A 102 -8.69 -9.49 -9.37
C ARG A 102 -9.62 -8.74 -8.43
N ARG A 103 -10.84 -8.44 -8.87
CA ARG A 103 -11.87 -7.82 -8.05
C ARG A 103 -12.20 -8.66 -6.81
N PHE A 104 -12.37 -9.97 -6.95
CA PHE A 104 -12.59 -10.88 -5.82
C PHE A 104 -11.39 -10.86 -4.83
N VAL A 105 -10.16 -10.95 -5.35
CA VAL A 105 -8.94 -10.86 -4.53
C VAL A 105 -8.85 -9.50 -3.83
N ALA A 106 -9.13 -8.42 -4.54
CA ALA A 106 -9.08 -7.06 -3.99
C ALA A 106 -10.06 -6.87 -2.83
N THR A 107 -11.32 -7.30 -3.01
CA THR A 107 -12.37 -7.07 -2.02
C THR A 107 -12.31 -8.05 -0.84
N SER A 108 -12.08 -9.34 -1.12
CA SER A 108 -12.17 -10.40 -0.11
C SER A 108 -10.84 -10.70 0.58
N LEU A 109 -9.74 -10.70 -0.16
CA LEU A 109 -8.42 -11.11 0.36
C LEU A 109 -7.49 -9.95 0.68
N ALA A 110 -7.58 -8.81 -0.02
CA ALA A 110 -6.69 -7.66 0.21
C ALA A 110 -7.35 -6.50 0.96
N GLY A 111 -8.67 -6.32 0.87
CA GLY A 111 -9.36 -5.18 1.47
C GLY A 111 -8.95 -3.89 0.78
N VAL A 112 -9.14 -3.81 -0.55
CA VAL A 112 -8.72 -2.67 -1.36
C VAL A 112 -9.79 -1.58 -1.31
N LEU A 113 -9.37 -0.35 -1.03
CA LEU A 113 -10.13 0.88 -1.23
C LEU A 113 -9.83 1.38 -2.65
N PRO A 114 -10.82 1.42 -3.55
CA PRO A 114 -10.61 1.94 -4.88
C PRO A 114 -10.36 3.45 -4.85
N VAL A 115 -9.30 3.90 -5.51
CA VAL A 115 -8.98 5.33 -5.68
C VAL A 115 -8.55 5.58 -7.11
N THR A 116 -8.85 6.76 -7.63
CA THR A 116 -8.38 7.20 -8.96
C THR A 116 -6.93 7.68 -8.87
N ARG A 117 -6.12 7.37 -9.90
CA ARG A 117 -4.74 7.84 -10.00
C ARG A 117 -4.68 9.19 -10.68
N GLY A 118 -4.20 10.20 -9.96
CA GLY A 118 -3.97 11.53 -10.53
C GLY A 118 -5.24 12.25 -10.95
N GLY A 119 -5.08 13.48 -11.42
CA GLY A 119 -6.18 14.35 -11.84
C GLY A 119 -6.84 15.15 -10.72
N ASP A 120 -7.65 16.09 -11.13
CA ASP A 120 -8.45 16.94 -10.24
C ASP A 120 -9.49 16.07 -9.53
N GLY A 121 -9.41 15.98 -8.20
CA GLY A 121 -10.34 15.16 -7.40
C GLY A 121 -9.77 13.86 -6.84
N ALA A 122 -8.63 13.35 -7.32
CA ALA A 122 -8.04 12.09 -6.82
C ALA A 122 -7.81 12.08 -5.30
N TYR A 123 -7.43 13.23 -4.72
CA TYR A 123 -7.29 13.34 -3.27
C TYR A 123 -8.64 13.32 -2.55
N ALA A 124 -9.67 13.98 -3.08
CA ALA A 124 -11.01 13.97 -2.50
C ALA A 124 -11.59 12.55 -2.47
N GLU A 125 -11.36 11.77 -3.53
CA GLU A 125 -11.76 10.36 -3.59
C GLU A 125 -11.00 9.51 -2.56
N LEU A 126 -9.67 9.68 -2.45
CA LEU A 126 -8.86 9.01 -1.44
C LEU A 126 -9.39 9.31 -0.03
N LEU A 127 -9.67 10.58 0.26
CA LEU A 127 -10.19 11.03 1.54
C LEU A 127 -11.57 10.44 1.83
N ALA A 128 -12.48 10.49 0.86
CA ALA A 128 -13.83 9.93 0.98
C ALA A 128 -13.80 8.42 1.23
N ALA A 129 -12.94 7.68 0.54
CA ALA A 129 -12.79 6.24 0.71
C ALA A 129 -12.09 5.85 2.01
N ALA A 130 -11.06 6.59 2.45
CA ALA A 130 -10.23 6.23 3.58
C ALA A 130 -10.78 6.70 4.93
N ARG A 131 -11.46 7.85 4.98
CA ARG A 131 -11.97 8.45 6.22
C ARG A 131 -12.88 7.53 7.04
N PRO A 132 -13.86 6.81 6.47
CA PRO A 132 -14.67 5.85 7.22
C PRO A 132 -13.84 4.73 7.85
N ALA A 133 -12.87 4.19 7.10
CA ALA A 133 -11.98 3.15 7.59
C ALA A 133 -11.12 3.63 8.77
N LEU A 134 -10.54 4.85 8.67
CA LEU A 134 -9.75 5.45 9.75
C LEU A 134 -10.59 5.72 11.00
N ARG A 135 -11.82 6.24 10.84
CA ARG A 135 -12.77 6.44 11.95
C ARG A 135 -13.18 5.15 12.64
N ALA A 136 -13.30 4.05 11.87
CA ALA A 136 -13.54 2.71 12.39
C ALA A 136 -12.30 2.08 13.07
N GLY A 137 -11.21 2.83 13.25
CA GLY A 137 -9.98 2.36 13.87
C GLY A 137 -9.17 1.41 12.99
N ARG A 138 -9.34 1.47 11.66
CA ARG A 138 -8.60 0.63 10.71
C ARG A 138 -7.33 1.33 10.25
N CYS A 139 -6.37 0.55 9.82
CA CYS A 139 -5.15 1.04 9.19
C CYS A 139 -5.35 1.15 7.67
N VAL A 140 -5.07 2.32 7.10
CA VAL A 140 -5.07 2.55 5.65
C VAL A 140 -3.64 2.52 5.14
N VAL A 141 -3.33 1.56 4.28
CA VAL A 141 -2.01 1.39 3.68
C VAL A 141 -1.95 2.11 2.34
N ILE A 142 -0.95 2.96 2.17
CA ILE A 142 -0.73 3.75 0.95
C ILE A 142 0.70 3.54 0.47
N TYR A 143 0.84 3.33 -0.83
CA TYR A 143 2.12 3.37 -1.54
C TYR A 143 2.27 4.75 -2.19
N PRO A 144 2.99 5.70 -1.56
CA PRO A 144 2.98 7.09 -1.99
C PRO A 144 3.77 7.32 -3.28
N GLU A 145 4.50 6.33 -3.77
CA GLU A 145 5.17 6.36 -5.07
C GLU A 145 4.17 6.35 -6.25
N GLY A 146 2.91 5.95 -6.02
CA GLY A 146 1.85 5.87 -7.03
C GLY A 146 2.07 4.78 -8.09
N THR A 147 3.26 4.24 -8.20
CA THR A 147 3.64 3.15 -9.11
C THR A 147 4.67 2.24 -8.46
N ARG A 148 4.87 1.05 -9.03
CA ARG A 148 5.93 0.14 -8.58
C ARG A 148 7.29 0.55 -9.13
N SER A 149 8.30 0.54 -8.27
CA SER A 149 9.69 0.70 -8.68
C SER A 149 10.09 -0.37 -9.71
N THR A 150 10.89 0.01 -10.70
CA THR A 150 11.43 -0.90 -11.72
C THR A 150 12.91 -1.16 -11.54
N ASN A 151 13.60 -0.31 -10.81
CA ASN A 151 15.06 -0.33 -10.58
C ASN A 151 15.42 -0.68 -9.12
N GLY A 152 14.43 -1.02 -8.28
CA GLY A 152 14.62 -1.32 -6.87
C GLY A 152 14.86 -0.09 -5.98
N GLN A 153 14.88 1.10 -6.54
CA GLN A 153 15.01 2.34 -5.76
C GLN A 153 13.64 2.84 -5.31
N ILE A 154 13.60 3.46 -4.14
CA ILE A 154 12.40 4.10 -3.60
C ILE A 154 12.22 5.46 -4.29
N GLY A 155 11.15 5.58 -5.04
CA GLY A 155 10.80 6.79 -5.79
C GLY A 155 10.41 7.98 -4.91
N GLU A 156 10.04 9.08 -5.55
CA GLU A 156 9.50 10.24 -4.86
C GLU A 156 8.12 9.93 -4.27
N PHE A 157 7.81 10.53 -3.12
CA PHE A 157 6.56 10.34 -2.42
C PHE A 157 5.58 11.49 -2.67
N HIS A 158 4.42 11.18 -3.20
CA HIS A 158 3.30 12.11 -3.31
C HIS A 158 2.74 12.47 -1.94
N SER A 159 2.21 13.67 -1.80
CA SER A 159 1.74 14.21 -0.52
C SER A 159 0.40 13.64 -0.02
N GLY A 160 -0.32 12.87 -0.83
CA GLY A 160 -1.67 12.40 -0.52
C GLY A 160 -1.79 11.64 0.81
N ALA A 161 -0.81 10.79 1.13
CA ALA A 161 -0.79 10.03 2.38
C ALA A 161 -0.60 10.94 3.62
N VAL A 162 0.29 11.93 3.51
CA VAL A 162 0.53 12.92 4.57
C VAL A 162 -0.69 13.79 4.80
N ARG A 163 -1.26 14.34 3.72
CA ARG A 163 -2.50 15.14 3.80
C ARG A 163 -3.65 14.37 4.42
N LEU A 164 -3.83 13.09 4.05
CA LEU A 164 -4.86 12.23 4.64
C LEU A 164 -4.66 12.08 6.15
N ALA A 165 -3.44 11.82 6.59
CA ALA A 165 -3.12 11.66 8.01
C ALA A 165 -3.38 12.95 8.80
N GLN A 166 -2.97 14.10 8.26
CA GLN A 166 -3.17 15.42 8.85
C GLN A 166 -4.67 15.76 8.95
N GLU A 167 -5.43 15.57 7.88
CA GLU A 167 -6.85 15.90 7.84
C GLU A 167 -7.69 14.98 8.72
N CYS A 168 -7.31 13.72 8.83
CA CYS A 168 -7.97 12.76 9.73
C CYS A 168 -7.39 12.74 11.15
N ARG A 169 -6.32 13.49 11.43
CA ARG A 169 -5.61 13.56 12.71
C ARG A 169 -5.20 12.18 13.24
N VAL A 170 -4.63 11.36 12.38
CA VAL A 170 -4.15 10.02 12.71
C VAL A 170 -2.64 9.89 12.48
N PRO A 171 -1.94 9.07 13.26
CA PRO A 171 -0.50 8.87 13.10
C PRO A 171 -0.16 8.20 11.77
N VAL A 172 1.06 8.49 11.28
CA VAL A 172 1.64 7.84 10.10
C VAL A 172 2.69 6.83 10.55
N ILE A 173 2.64 5.63 10.00
CA ILE A 173 3.61 4.57 10.29
C ILE A 173 4.41 4.29 9.03
N PRO A 174 5.72 4.63 9.01
CA PRO A 174 6.59 4.27 7.90
C PRO A 174 6.92 2.77 7.98
N VAL A 175 6.82 2.08 6.86
CA VAL A 175 7.11 0.64 6.76
C VAL A 175 7.98 0.38 5.53
N ALA A 176 9.12 -0.26 5.73
CA ALA A 176 9.95 -0.73 4.62
C ALA A 176 9.62 -2.19 4.28
N VAL A 177 9.48 -2.47 2.99
CA VAL A 177 9.28 -3.81 2.43
C VAL A 177 10.42 -4.11 1.48
N THR A 178 11.12 -5.22 1.70
CA THR A 178 12.26 -5.65 0.89
C THR A 178 12.17 -7.13 0.51
N GLY A 179 12.86 -7.54 -0.56
CA GLY A 179 12.89 -8.92 -1.05
C GLY A 179 11.73 -9.33 -1.95
N THR A 180 10.61 -8.63 -1.91
CA THR A 180 9.39 -8.94 -2.68
C THR A 180 9.58 -8.86 -4.20
N ALA A 181 10.42 -7.94 -4.68
CA ALA A 181 10.76 -7.83 -6.10
C ALA A 181 11.52 -9.07 -6.61
N ALA A 182 12.28 -9.75 -5.76
CA ALA A 182 12.93 -11.01 -6.11
C ALA A 182 11.92 -12.17 -6.19
N VAL A 183 10.86 -12.14 -5.35
CA VAL A 183 9.79 -13.16 -5.35
C VAL A 183 8.88 -13.01 -6.56
N LEU A 184 8.40 -11.79 -6.83
CA LEU A 184 7.49 -11.51 -7.93
C LEU A 184 7.85 -10.17 -8.59
N PRO A 185 8.84 -10.17 -9.49
CA PRO A 185 9.26 -8.96 -10.21
C PRO A 185 8.14 -8.46 -11.13
N LYS A 186 8.19 -7.16 -11.49
CA LYS A 186 7.14 -6.50 -12.31
C LYS A 186 6.88 -7.23 -13.64
N ASN A 187 7.96 -7.72 -14.26
CA ASN A 187 7.93 -8.36 -15.58
C ASN A 187 8.63 -9.74 -15.56
N GLY A 188 8.54 -10.47 -14.45
CA GLY A 188 9.26 -11.73 -14.29
C GLY A 188 8.41 -12.87 -13.74
N ARG A 189 9.08 -14.02 -13.61
CA ARG A 189 8.48 -15.24 -13.06
C ARG A 189 8.64 -15.28 -11.54
N TYR A 190 7.67 -15.88 -10.86
CA TYR A 190 7.74 -16.18 -9.44
C TYR A 190 9.01 -16.97 -9.09
N ARG A 191 9.67 -16.55 -8.01
CA ARG A 191 10.82 -17.23 -7.40
C ARG A 191 10.68 -17.23 -5.88
N ARG A 192 11.28 -18.22 -5.23
CA ARG A 192 11.37 -18.20 -3.77
C ARG A 192 12.54 -17.34 -3.33
N ALA A 193 12.27 -16.36 -2.50
CA ALA A 193 13.31 -15.49 -1.94
C ALA A 193 12.88 -14.99 -0.55
N PRO A 194 13.81 -14.69 0.37
CA PRO A 194 13.49 -14.12 1.66
C PRO A 194 12.92 -12.72 1.50
N MET A 195 11.89 -12.44 2.29
CA MET A 195 11.22 -11.13 2.33
C MET A 195 11.32 -10.54 3.74
N GLN A 196 11.35 -9.23 3.83
CA GLN A 196 11.43 -8.54 5.09
C GLN A 196 10.48 -7.35 5.15
N VAL A 197 9.85 -7.16 6.31
CA VAL A 197 9.06 -5.98 6.66
C VAL A 197 9.64 -5.36 7.92
N ARG A 198 9.97 -4.09 7.86
CA ARG A 198 10.45 -3.31 9.01
C ARG A 198 9.43 -2.20 9.31
N ILE A 199 8.86 -2.27 10.50
CA ILE A 199 7.86 -1.30 10.98
C ILE A 199 8.60 -0.23 11.76
N GLY A 200 8.49 1.02 11.31
CA GLY A 200 9.07 2.18 11.99
C GLY A 200 8.19 2.70 13.13
N GLU A 201 8.71 3.69 13.84
CA GLU A 201 7.97 4.36 14.91
C GLU A 201 6.86 5.24 14.32
N PRO A 202 5.71 5.35 15.00
CA PRO A 202 4.63 6.23 14.60
C PRO A 202 5.10 7.70 14.54
N VAL A 203 4.74 8.38 13.47
CA VAL A 203 5.04 9.81 13.26
C VAL A 203 3.76 10.59 13.47
N ASP A 204 3.84 11.64 14.27
CA ASP A 204 2.76 12.60 14.44
C ASP A 204 2.38 13.23 13.08
N PRO A 205 1.10 13.33 12.71
CA PRO A 205 0.67 13.85 11.43
C PRO A 205 1.18 15.27 11.15
N ASP A 206 1.26 16.14 12.17
CA ASP A 206 1.73 17.53 12.02
C ASP A 206 3.25 17.59 11.78
N ARG A 207 3.98 16.55 12.13
CA ARG A 207 5.42 16.41 11.89
C ARG A 207 5.77 15.57 10.66
N ALA A 208 4.77 15.00 10.00
CA ALA A 208 4.96 14.17 8.83
C ALA A 208 5.18 15.02 7.58
N SER A 209 6.14 14.62 6.74
CA SER A 209 6.31 15.13 5.38
C SER A 209 6.70 13.98 4.46
N SER A 210 6.41 14.11 3.17
CA SER A 210 6.73 13.08 2.17
C SER A 210 8.24 12.76 2.14
N SER A 211 9.08 13.79 2.16
CA SER A 211 10.54 13.64 2.17
C SER A 211 11.05 12.96 3.43
N ARG A 212 10.53 13.32 4.61
CA ARG A 212 10.91 12.69 5.88
C ARG A 212 10.49 11.21 5.92
N LEU A 213 9.27 10.90 5.51
CA LEU A 213 8.79 9.51 5.48
C LEU A 213 9.58 8.66 4.48
N ARG A 214 9.91 9.23 3.31
CA ARG A 214 10.78 8.58 2.33
C ARG A 214 12.16 8.27 2.92
N ALA A 215 12.82 9.23 3.54
CA ALA A 215 14.11 9.04 4.18
C ALA A 215 14.06 7.96 5.28
N GLN A 216 13.03 7.97 6.13
CA GLN A 216 12.83 6.94 7.14
C GLN A 216 12.66 5.53 6.53
N ILE A 217 11.88 5.40 5.45
CA ILE A 217 11.69 4.11 4.77
C ILE A 217 12.99 3.66 4.08
N MET A 218 13.76 4.58 3.50
CA MET A 218 15.09 4.26 2.94
C MET A 218 16.03 3.74 4.03
N SER A 219 16.13 4.41 5.16
CA SER A 219 16.92 3.96 6.30
C SER A 219 16.45 2.59 6.83
N LEU A 220 15.13 2.40 7.00
CA LEU A 220 14.55 1.11 7.37
C LEU A 220 14.84 0.00 6.35
N SER A 221 14.89 0.32 5.05
CA SER A 221 15.18 -0.68 4.01
C SER A 221 16.64 -1.13 4.00
N GLY A 222 17.52 -0.39 4.66
CA GLY A 222 18.98 -0.59 4.59
C GLY A 222 19.58 -0.05 3.30
N ALA A 223 18.86 0.75 2.53
CA ALA A 223 19.35 1.33 1.27
C ALA A 223 20.52 2.30 1.48
N ASP A 224 20.64 2.88 2.67
CA ASP A 224 21.75 3.75 3.03
C ASP A 224 23.10 2.99 3.16
N SER A 225 23.07 1.63 3.19
CA SER A 225 24.27 0.79 3.30
C SER A 225 24.87 0.41 1.93
N PHE A 226 24.21 0.73 0.84
CA PHE A 226 24.73 0.55 -0.51
C PHE A 226 25.16 1.90 -1.07
N GLY A 227 26.36 2.34 -0.69
CA GLY A 227 27.12 3.32 -1.47
C GLY A 227 27.26 2.82 -2.92
N PRO A 228 27.49 3.73 -3.91
CA PRO A 228 27.70 3.33 -5.27
C PRO A 228 28.82 2.29 -5.32
N PRO A 229 28.72 1.24 -6.14
CA PRO A 229 29.79 0.26 -6.28
C PRO A 229 31.06 1.01 -6.66
N ALA A 230 32.12 0.81 -5.86
CA ALA A 230 33.42 1.38 -6.17
C ALA A 230 33.77 0.98 -7.62
N LEU A 231 33.91 1.97 -8.47
CA LEU A 231 34.46 1.79 -9.81
C LEU A 231 35.88 1.27 -9.62
N THR A 232 36.05 -0.04 -9.70
CA THR A 232 37.38 -0.63 -9.84
C THR A 232 37.89 -0.23 -11.20
N SER A 233 38.75 0.80 -11.20
CA SER A 233 39.64 1.12 -12.31
C SER A 233 40.65 -0.02 -12.46
N ASN A 234 40.54 -0.72 -13.55
CA ASN A 234 41.65 -1.46 -14.18
C ASN A 234 41.96 -0.81 -15.49
#